data_165de9b1c9382c5bdbab8d42eb3e8515
#
_entry.id   165de9b1c9382c5bdbab8d42eb3e8515
#
_cell.length_a   1.000
_cell.length_b   1.000
_cell.length_c   1.000
_cell.angle_alpha   90.00
_cell.angle_beta   90.00
_cell.angle_gamma   90.00
#
_symmetry.space_group_name_H-M   'P 1'
#
loop_
_entity.id
_entity.type
_entity.pdbx_description
1 polymer ?
#
loop_
_entity_poly.entity_id
_entity_poly.type
_entity_poly.pdbx_seq_one_letter_code
_entity_poly.pdbx_strand_id
1 'polypeptide(L)'
;DIMNINGTLNQNNGKYEGMRAPEARKQILIDLDENGSLIKKENIEHVVNVGERSGVEVEYIVSEQWYIKYLNRKEEFLKSGAELEWHPKHMRNRLDNWIKGLNWDWSISRQRHYGIPIPVWYDKSGKIYYADESQLPIDPTKDRPKGVPDDLELFPETDVFDTWFTSASTPKLAVELMPEKLRDKLFPMDLRPQAHDIINFWLFYTMAKSQLMKGINPWKIVTVSGWALDPHGRKMSKSKGNVVAPQDMIEKY
;
A
#
# COMPACT_ATOMS: atom_id res chain seq x y z
N ASP A 1 -18.14 -13.23 -8.09
CA ASP A 1 -17.90 -11.81 -8.31
C ASP A 1 -19.14 -11.17 -8.93
N ILE A 2 -19.56 -10.04 -8.38
CA ILE A 2 -20.79 -9.35 -8.80
C ILE A 2 -20.49 -7.93 -9.35
N MET A 3 -19.23 -7.49 -9.34
CA MET A 3 -18.87 -6.13 -9.75
C MET A 3 -17.80 -6.12 -10.83
N ASN A 4 -17.90 -5.13 -11.70
CA ASN A 4 -16.87 -4.74 -12.64
C ASN A 4 -15.85 -3.82 -11.95
N ILE A 5 -14.65 -3.69 -12.52
CA ILE A 5 -13.57 -2.84 -11.99
C ILE A 5 -13.94 -1.35 -11.89
N ASN A 6 -14.92 -0.90 -12.68
CA ASN A 6 -15.43 0.48 -12.66
C ASN A 6 -16.52 0.73 -11.59
N GLY A 7 -16.83 -0.27 -10.74
CA GLY A 7 -17.81 -0.18 -9.66
C GLY A 7 -19.26 -0.36 -10.09
N THR A 8 -19.52 -0.83 -11.31
CA THR A 8 -20.87 -1.23 -11.75
C THR A 8 -21.08 -2.73 -11.54
N LEU A 9 -22.33 -3.16 -11.43
CA LEU A 9 -22.68 -4.58 -11.37
C LEU A 9 -22.42 -5.25 -12.73
N ASN A 10 -21.87 -6.47 -12.69
CA ASN A 10 -21.54 -7.25 -13.89
C ASN A 10 -22.73 -8.09 -14.39
N GLN A 11 -22.53 -8.83 -15.48
CA GLN A 11 -23.54 -9.68 -16.13
C GLN A 11 -24.16 -10.74 -15.21
N ASN A 12 -23.53 -11.11 -14.11
CA ASN A 12 -24.07 -12.10 -13.17
C ASN A 12 -25.26 -11.57 -12.35
N ASN A 13 -25.54 -10.27 -12.45
CA ASN A 13 -26.62 -9.60 -11.70
C ASN A 13 -27.92 -9.41 -12.50
N GLY A 14 -28.03 -10.02 -13.70
CA GLY A 14 -29.24 -9.99 -14.52
C GLY A 14 -29.73 -8.56 -14.78
N LYS A 15 -30.99 -8.25 -14.40
CA LYS A 15 -31.59 -6.92 -14.65
C LYS A 15 -30.88 -5.73 -13.99
N TYR A 16 -29.99 -5.97 -13.04
CA TYR A 16 -29.22 -4.92 -12.37
C TYR A 16 -27.84 -4.69 -13.00
N GLU A 17 -27.51 -5.40 -14.10
CA GLU A 17 -26.27 -5.19 -14.84
C GLU A 17 -26.08 -3.73 -15.24
N GLY A 18 -24.86 -3.23 -15.08
CA GLY A 18 -24.48 -1.85 -15.39
C GLY A 18 -24.83 -0.80 -14.33
N MET A 19 -25.68 -1.14 -13.35
CA MET A 19 -26.03 -0.22 -12.27
C MET A 19 -24.86 -0.05 -11.30
N ARG A 20 -24.74 1.15 -10.70
CA ARG A 20 -23.85 1.36 -9.55
C ARG A 20 -24.47 0.79 -8.28
N ALA A 21 -23.65 0.36 -7.33
CA ALA A 21 -24.10 -0.30 -6.09
C ALA A 21 -25.19 0.50 -5.33
N PRO A 22 -25.12 1.83 -5.15
CA PRO A 22 -26.19 2.59 -4.50
C PRO A 22 -27.53 2.60 -5.28
N GLU A 23 -27.46 2.59 -6.61
CA GLU A 23 -28.64 2.54 -7.49
C GLU A 23 -29.29 1.15 -7.44
N ALA A 24 -28.47 0.12 -7.54
CA ALA A 24 -28.93 -1.26 -7.45
C ALA A 24 -29.58 -1.58 -6.09
N ARG A 25 -28.99 -1.12 -4.97
CA ARG A 25 -29.60 -1.27 -3.63
C ARG A 25 -31.00 -0.67 -3.56
N LYS A 26 -31.23 0.50 -4.17
CA LYS A 26 -32.55 1.13 -4.23
C LYS A 26 -33.53 0.32 -5.07
N GLN A 27 -33.10 -0.11 -6.25
CA GLN A 27 -33.95 -0.87 -7.16
C GLN A 27 -34.31 -2.25 -6.59
N ILE A 28 -33.34 -2.94 -5.97
CA ILE A 28 -33.60 -4.24 -5.30
C ILE A 28 -34.68 -4.11 -4.22
N LEU A 29 -34.67 -3.03 -3.43
CA LEU A 29 -35.69 -2.81 -2.40
C LEU A 29 -37.09 -2.61 -3.01
N ILE A 30 -37.19 -1.89 -4.13
CA ILE A 30 -38.44 -1.71 -4.86
C ILE A 30 -38.95 -3.07 -5.37
N ASP A 31 -38.09 -3.82 -6.03
CA ASP A 31 -38.44 -5.10 -6.60
C ASP A 31 -38.84 -6.14 -5.54
N LEU A 32 -38.22 -6.12 -4.36
CA LEU A 32 -38.59 -6.97 -3.23
C LEU A 32 -39.95 -6.59 -2.62
N ASP A 33 -40.28 -5.31 -2.62
CA ASP A 33 -41.59 -4.80 -2.17
C ASP A 33 -42.68 -5.19 -3.15
N GLU A 34 -42.47 -4.96 -4.44
CA GLU A 34 -43.41 -5.30 -5.51
C GLU A 34 -43.74 -6.77 -5.60
N ASN A 35 -42.76 -7.66 -5.35
CA ASN A 35 -42.98 -9.12 -5.37
C ASN A 35 -43.41 -9.70 -4.02
N GLY A 36 -43.61 -8.87 -2.99
CA GLY A 36 -44.05 -9.29 -1.66
C GLY A 36 -42.97 -9.99 -0.81
N SER A 37 -41.70 -9.94 -1.22
CA SER A 37 -40.60 -10.55 -0.47
C SER A 37 -39.99 -9.66 0.59
N LEU A 38 -40.29 -8.34 0.60
CA LEU A 38 -39.81 -7.38 1.60
C LEU A 38 -40.66 -7.47 2.87
N ILE A 39 -40.15 -8.16 3.89
CA ILE A 39 -40.86 -8.34 5.17
C ILE A 39 -40.77 -7.10 6.04
N LYS A 40 -39.59 -6.45 6.08
CA LYS A 40 -39.31 -5.30 6.96
C LYS A 40 -38.16 -4.47 6.44
N LYS A 41 -38.24 -3.16 6.62
CA LYS A 41 -37.16 -2.21 6.39
C LYS A 41 -36.95 -1.36 7.63
N GLU A 42 -35.72 -1.31 8.15
CA GLU A 42 -35.34 -0.52 9.31
C GLU A 42 -34.09 0.29 9.03
N ASN A 43 -34.01 1.49 9.59
CA ASN A 43 -32.77 2.25 9.61
C ASN A 43 -31.89 1.74 10.73
N ILE A 44 -30.62 1.45 10.41
CA ILE A 44 -29.61 1.06 11.37
C ILE A 44 -28.41 2.01 11.26
N GLU A 45 -27.72 2.23 12.38
CA GLU A 45 -26.42 2.91 12.38
C GLU A 45 -25.32 1.87 12.39
N HIS A 46 -24.41 1.93 11.43
CA HIS A 46 -23.24 1.08 11.39
C HIS A 46 -22.04 1.80 10.77
N VAL A 47 -20.83 1.32 11.09
CA VAL A 47 -19.59 1.87 10.54
C VAL A 47 -19.42 1.42 9.09
N VAL A 48 -19.20 2.38 8.20
CA VAL A 48 -18.93 2.15 6.78
C VAL A 48 -17.52 2.63 6.45
N ASN A 49 -16.76 1.79 5.77
CA ASN A 49 -15.44 2.17 5.26
C ASN A 49 -15.60 3.13 4.07
N VAL A 50 -14.90 4.25 4.14
CA VAL A 50 -14.90 5.26 3.07
C VAL A 50 -13.48 5.60 2.63
N GLY A 51 -13.34 6.04 1.39
CA GLY A 51 -12.08 6.55 0.89
C GLY A 51 -11.68 7.81 1.66
N GLU A 52 -10.46 7.84 2.23
CA GLU A 52 -9.98 8.94 3.09
C GLU A 52 -10.09 10.33 2.45
N ARG A 53 -9.89 10.42 1.13
CA ARG A 53 -9.92 11.68 0.40
C ARG A 53 -11.27 12.02 -0.20
N SER A 54 -12.00 11.00 -0.67
CA SER A 54 -13.26 11.18 -1.40
C SER A 54 -14.49 11.16 -0.49
N GLY A 55 -14.40 10.52 0.67
CA GLY A 55 -15.55 10.22 1.52
C GLY A 55 -16.54 9.23 0.92
N VAL A 56 -16.23 8.64 -0.24
CA VAL A 56 -17.09 7.67 -0.94
C VAL A 56 -16.93 6.30 -0.30
N GLU A 57 -18.04 5.58 -0.12
CA GLU A 57 -18.05 4.19 0.35
C GLU A 57 -17.16 3.32 -0.54
N VAL A 58 -16.36 2.43 0.08
CA VAL A 58 -15.52 1.49 -0.65
C VAL A 58 -16.28 0.20 -0.91
N GLU A 59 -16.13 -0.32 -2.13
CA GLU A 59 -16.65 -1.61 -2.54
C GLU A 59 -15.51 -2.62 -2.69
N TYR A 60 -15.83 -3.92 -2.61
CA TYR A 60 -14.85 -4.99 -2.69
C TYR A 60 -14.87 -5.63 -4.07
N ILE A 61 -13.69 -5.66 -4.70
CA ILE A 61 -13.48 -6.25 -6.02
C ILE A 61 -12.36 -7.29 -5.90
N VAL A 62 -12.56 -8.45 -6.51
CA VAL A 62 -11.51 -9.47 -6.65
C VAL A 62 -10.63 -9.08 -7.84
N SER A 63 -9.33 -8.98 -7.63
CA SER A 63 -8.35 -8.70 -8.68
C SER A 63 -7.07 -9.47 -8.43
N GLU A 64 -6.36 -9.81 -9.50
CA GLU A 64 -5.02 -10.39 -9.40
C GLU A 64 -4.05 -9.30 -8.93
N GLN A 65 -3.15 -9.66 -8.02
CA GLN A 65 -2.21 -8.72 -7.42
C GLN A 65 -0.86 -9.40 -7.21
N TRP A 66 0.20 -8.62 -7.23
CA TRP A 66 1.51 -9.06 -6.79
C TRP A 66 1.63 -8.96 -5.27
N TYR A 67 2.11 -10.03 -4.66
CA TYR A 67 2.27 -10.11 -3.20
C TYR A 67 3.69 -10.52 -2.82
N ILE A 68 4.18 -9.95 -1.71
CA ILE A 68 5.32 -10.48 -0.99
C ILE A 68 4.81 -11.39 0.13
N LYS A 69 5.16 -12.67 0.08
CA LYS A 69 4.83 -13.65 1.12
C LYS A 69 5.68 -13.39 2.36
N TYR A 70 5.04 -12.98 3.44
CA TYR A 70 5.72 -12.73 4.72
C TYR A 70 4.94 -13.14 5.97
N LEU A 71 3.70 -13.59 5.84
CA LEU A 71 2.86 -13.95 7.00
C LEU A 71 3.49 -15.02 7.89
N ASN A 72 4.22 -15.96 7.30
CA ASN A 72 4.92 -17.02 8.01
C ASN A 72 6.20 -16.53 8.73
N ARG A 73 6.56 -15.26 8.59
CA ARG A 73 7.77 -14.66 9.17
C ARG A 73 7.48 -13.65 10.29
N LYS A 74 6.26 -13.64 10.85
CA LYS A 74 5.87 -12.71 11.91
C LYS A 74 6.81 -12.72 13.11
N GLU A 75 7.24 -13.89 13.55
CA GLU A 75 8.17 -14.04 14.70
C GLU A 75 9.53 -13.39 14.42
N GLU A 76 10.03 -13.50 13.19
CA GLU A 76 11.27 -12.83 12.79
C GLU A 76 11.13 -11.31 12.84
N PHE A 77 9.99 -10.78 12.36
CA PHE A 77 9.73 -9.34 12.40
C PHE A 77 9.52 -8.82 13.82
N LEU A 78 8.87 -9.58 14.70
CA LEU A 78 8.74 -9.24 16.12
C LEU A 78 10.13 -9.20 16.80
N LYS A 79 11.00 -10.17 16.49
CA LYS A 79 12.38 -10.19 16.96
C LYS A 79 13.15 -8.99 16.45
N SER A 80 13.08 -8.70 15.15
CA SER A 80 13.72 -7.54 14.52
C SER A 80 13.27 -6.22 15.14
N GLY A 81 11.98 -6.06 15.42
CA GLY A 81 11.44 -4.89 16.12
C GLY A 81 11.94 -4.76 17.56
N ALA A 82 12.21 -5.91 18.22
CA ALA A 82 12.74 -5.98 19.57
C ALA A 82 14.22 -5.58 19.67
N GLU A 83 14.99 -5.82 18.61
CA GLU A 83 16.41 -5.48 18.52
C GLU A 83 16.66 -3.98 18.32
N LEU A 84 15.62 -3.23 17.91
CA LEU A 84 15.72 -1.79 17.72
C LEU A 84 15.64 -1.05 19.05
N GLU A 85 16.40 0.03 19.18
CA GLU A 85 16.26 0.99 20.27
C GLU A 85 15.13 1.97 19.97
N TRP A 86 14.11 2.04 20.84
CA TRP A 86 12.92 2.83 20.63
C TRP A 86 12.82 4.07 21.54
N HIS A 87 12.57 5.22 20.93
CA HIS A 87 12.31 6.49 21.60
C HIS A 87 11.00 7.12 21.11
N PRO A 88 9.94 7.17 21.96
CA PRO A 88 9.83 6.55 23.29
C PRO A 88 9.60 5.03 23.22
N LYS A 89 10.04 4.29 24.21
CA LYS A 89 10.01 2.81 24.25
C LYS A 89 8.64 2.20 23.97
N HIS A 90 7.56 2.82 24.45
CA HIS A 90 6.20 2.29 24.32
C HIS A 90 5.69 2.27 22.86
N MET A 91 6.29 3.03 21.94
CA MET A 91 5.90 3.05 20.53
C MET A 91 6.17 1.73 19.81
N ARG A 92 7.06 0.89 20.32
CA ARG A 92 7.24 -0.49 19.86
C ARG A 92 5.94 -1.29 19.88
N ASN A 93 5.07 -1.07 20.89
CA ASN A 93 3.81 -1.80 20.99
C ASN A 93 2.91 -1.62 19.76
N ARG A 94 3.01 -0.47 19.06
CA ARG A 94 2.27 -0.26 17.79
C ARG A 94 2.77 -1.18 16.68
N LEU A 95 4.09 -1.37 16.57
CA LEU A 95 4.68 -2.30 15.62
C LEU A 95 4.31 -3.74 15.94
N ASP A 96 4.47 -4.14 17.21
CA ASP A 96 4.17 -5.50 17.65
C ASP A 96 2.68 -5.85 17.41
N ASN A 97 1.77 -4.94 17.72
CA ASN A 97 0.33 -5.12 17.49
C ASN A 97 0.01 -5.22 15.98
N TRP A 98 0.66 -4.39 15.16
CA TRP A 98 0.51 -4.46 13.71
C TRP A 98 0.95 -5.81 13.15
N ILE A 99 2.15 -6.29 13.53
CA ILE A 99 2.69 -7.57 13.07
C ILE A 99 1.79 -8.74 13.50
N LYS A 100 1.33 -8.75 14.75
CA LYS A 100 0.41 -9.77 15.25
C LYS A 100 -0.93 -9.77 14.52
N GLY A 101 -1.44 -8.59 14.19
CA GLY A 101 -2.71 -8.39 13.48
C GLY A 101 -2.67 -8.63 11.97
N LEU A 102 -1.51 -8.89 11.35
CA LEU A 102 -1.43 -9.20 9.93
C LEU A 102 -2.21 -10.47 9.58
N ASN A 103 -3.08 -10.39 8.56
CA ASN A 103 -3.92 -11.50 8.12
C ASN A 103 -3.69 -11.91 6.66
N TRP A 104 -2.97 -11.09 5.88
CA TRP A 104 -2.63 -11.33 4.48
C TRP A 104 -1.23 -10.83 4.15
N ASP A 105 -0.69 -11.36 3.07
CA ASP A 105 0.60 -10.97 2.53
C ASP A 105 0.60 -9.53 1.99
N TRP A 106 1.75 -8.94 1.79
CA TRP A 106 1.87 -7.57 1.34
C TRP A 106 1.58 -7.42 -0.14
N SER A 107 0.43 -6.86 -0.50
CA SER A 107 0.12 -6.47 -1.88
C SER A 107 0.99 -5.27 -2.29
N ILE A 108 1.80 -5.46 -3.33
CA ILE A 108 2.78 -4.49 -3.81
C ILE A 108 2.43 -3.90 -5.19
N SER A 109 1.38 -4.36 -5.84
CA SER A 109 0.89 -3.82 -7.12
C SER A 109 -0.25 -2.82 -6.93
N ARG A 110 -0.35 -1.87 -7.86
CA ARG A 110 -1.43 -0.87 -7.89
C ARG A 110 -1.86 -0.62 -9.32
N GLN A 111 -3.17 -0.53 -9.52
CA GLN A 111 -3.82 -0.17 -10.79
C GLN A 111 -3.80 1.36 -10.91
N ARG A 112 -2.65 1.91 -11.28
CA ARG A 112 -2.41 3.35 -11.41
C ARG A 112 -1.79 3.66 -12.76
N HIS A 113 -2.19 4.77 -13.35
CA HIS A 113 -1.61 5.23 -14.63
C HIS A 113 -0.14 5.66 -14.48
N TYR A 114 0.26 6.13 -13.31
CA TYR A 114 1.61 6.62 -13.05
C TYR A 114 2.23 5.91 -11.84
N GLY A 115 3.46 5.45 -12.02
CA GLY A 115 4.25 4.77 -10.98
C GLY A 115 5.50 4.11 -11.55
N ILE A 116 6.22 3.37 -10.72
CA ILE A 116 7.35 2.55 -11.15
C ILE A 116 6.79 1.23 -11.68
N PRO A 117 7.02 0.89 -12.97
CA PRO A 117 6.49 -0.34 -13.57
C PRO A 117 7.04 -1.59 -12.90
N ILE A 118 6.25 -2.66 -12.90
CA ILE A 118 6.69 -4.01 -12.52
C ILE A 118 7.28 -4.67 -13.76
N PRO A 119 8.57 -5.02 -13.79
CA PRO A 119 9.30 -5.38 -15.01
C PRO A 119 9.08 -6.84 -15.41
N VAL A 120 7.81 -7.20 -15.72
CA VAL A 120 7.42 -8.57 -16.09
C VAL A 120 6.44 -8.59 -17.26
N TRP A 121 6.38 -9.76 -17.93
CA TRP A 121 5.46 -10.07 -19.03
C TRP A 121 4.87 -11.45 -18.84
N TYR A 122 3.77 -11.71 -19.51
CA TYR A 122 3.08 -12.99 -19.53
C TYR A 122 2.95 -13.50 -20.97
N ASP A 123 3.00 -14.79 -21.19
CA ASP A 123 2.54 -15.39 -22.45
C ASP A 123 1.06 -15.83 -22.35
N LYS A 124 0.51 -16.34 -23.43
CA LYS A 124 -0.87 -16.85 -23.49
C LYS A 124 -1.17 -17.98 -22.51
N SER A 125 -0.15 -18.67 -22.03
CA SER A 125 -0.31 -19.75 -21.03
C SER A 125 -0.29 -19.22 -19.59
N GLY A 126 -0.02 -17.92 -19.39
CA GLY A 126 0.18 -17.30 -18.08
C GLY A 126 1.59 -17.48 -17.51
N LYS A 127 2.53 -17.99 -18.28
CA LYS A 127 3.93 -18.08 -17.85
C LYS A 127 4.54 -16.69 -17.77
N ILE A 128 5.27 -16.44 -16.66
CA ILE A 128 5.85 -15.14 -16.34
C ILE A 128 7.29 -15.06 -16.91
N TYR A 129 7.61 -13.93 -17.50
CA TYR A 129 8.94 -13.56 -17.99
C TYR A 129 9.41 -12.31 -17.26
N TYR A 130 10.65 -12.30 -16.79
CA TYR A 130 11.24 -11.20 -16.02
C TYR A 130 12.24 -10.42 -16.86
N ALA A 131 12.38 -9.14 -16.58
CA ALA A 131 13.49 -8.37 -17.13
C ALA A 131 14.82 -8.87 -16.56
N ASP A 132 15.86 -8.89 -17.38
CA ASP A 132 17.23 -9.06 -16.93
C ASP A 132 17.69 -7.80 -16.17
N GLU A 133 18.49 -7.96 -15.10
CA GLU A 133 18.98 -6.82 -14.31
C GLU A 133 19.70 -5.77 -15.16
N SER A 134 20.41 -6.21 -16.20
CA SER A 134 21.12 -5.31 -17.13
C SER A 134 20.20 -4.45 -18.01
N GLN A 135 18.89 -4.75 -18.04
CA GLN A 135 17.89 -3.97 -18.78
C GLN A 135 17.26 -2.87 -17.90
N LEU A 136 17.44 -2.92 -16.58
CA LEU A 136 16.81 -1.96 -15.68
C LEU A 136 17.45 -0.57 -15.78
N PRO A 137 16.66 0.52 -15.71
CA PRO A 137 15.20 0.56 -15.61
C PRO A 137 14.50 0.23 -16.94
N ILE A 138 13.35 -0.47 -16.89
CA ILE A 138 12.60 -0.91 -18.06
C ILE A 138 11.10 -0.68 -17.86
N ASP A 139 10.40 -0.35 -18.96
CA ASP A 139 8.94 -0.22 -19.00
C ASP A 139 8.37 -1.38 -19.83
N PRO A 140 7.71 -2.38 -19.22
CA PRO A 140 7.24 -3.55 -19.95
C PRO A 140 6.20 -3.22 -21.02
N THR A 141 5.54 -2.07 -20.95
CA THR A 141 4.59 -1.63 -21.98
C THR A 141 5.26 -1.12 -23.26
N LYS A 142 6.59 -0.85 -23.22
CA LYS A 142 7.38 -0.31 -24.34
C LYS A 142 8.53 -1.22 -24.75
N ASP A 143 8.99 -2.02 -23.81
CA ASP A 143 10.19 -2.83 -23.94
C ASP A 143 9.87 -4.32 -23.93
N ARG A 144 10.88 -5.15 -24.17
CA ARG A 144 10.77 -6.60 -24.21
C ARG A 144 11.89 -7.26 -23.39
N PRO A 145 11.64 -8.40 -22.70
CA PRO A 145 12.68 -9.09 -21.92
C PRO A 145 13.72 -9.71 -22.85
N LYS A 146 14.98 -9.66 -22.47
CA LYS A 146 16.08 -10.32 -23.17
C LYS A 146 15.94 -11.85 -23.15
N GLY A 147 16.44 -12.50 -24.20
CA GLY A 147 16.51 -13.96 -24.27
C GLY A 147 15.17 -14.64 -24.53
N VAL A 148 14.14 -13.89 -24.88
CA VAL A 148 12.83 -14.40 -25.26
C VAL A 148 12.68 -14.27 -26.78
N PRO A 149 12.21 -15.33 -27.50
CA PRO A 149 12.01 -15.29 -28.93
C PRO A 149 11.11 -14.13 -29.38
N ASP A 150 11.45 -13.47 -30.47
CA ASP A 150 10.72 -12.29 -30.97
C ASP A 150 9.29 -12.62 -31.42
N ASP A 151 9.06 -13.84 -31.89
CA ASP A 151 7.77 -14.36 -32.34
C ASP A 151 6.83 -14.77 -31.21
N LEU A 152 7.34 -14.88 -29.97
CA LEU A 152 6.50 -15.18 -28.80
C LEU A 152 5.65 -13.96 -28.45
N GLU A 153 4.33 -14.10 -28.50
CA GLU A 153 3.41 -13.06 -28.06
C GLU A 153 3.47 -12.89 -26.54
N LEU A 154 3.80 -11.68 -26.10
CA LEU A 154 3.90 -11.31 -24.69
C LEU A 154 2.92 -10.18 -24.33
N PHE A 155 2.31 -10.30 -23.18
CA PHE A 155 1.44 -9.30 -22.57
C PHE A 155 2.19 -8.64 -21.41
N PRO A 156 2.42 -7.33 -21.46
CA PRO A 156 3.12 -6.62 -20.39
C PRO A 156 2.28 -6.55 -19.12
N GLU A 157 2.96 -6.56 -17.97
CA GLU A 157 2.34 -6.11 -16.73
C GLU A 157 2.03 -4.60 -16.84
N THR A 158 0.80 -4.24 -16.49
CA THR A 158 0.32 -2.84 -16.54
C THR A 158 0.24 -2.19 -15.16
N ASP A 159 0.29 -3.00 -14.11
CA ASP A 159 0.33 -2.50 -12.74
C ASP A 159 1.69 -1.87 -12.43
N VAL A 160 1.66 -0.95 -11.48
CA VAL A 160 2.86 -0.29 -10.95
C VAL A 160 3.09 -0.68 -9.50
N PHE A 161 4.32 -0.54 -9.02
CA PHE A 161 4.62 -0.77 -7.62
C PHE A 161 3.90 0.20 -6.70
N ASP A 162 3.42 -0.32 -5.57
CA ASP A 162 2.98 0.49 -4.44
C ASP A 162 4.09 1.45 -3.99
N THR A 163 3.72 2.70 -3.74
CA THR A 163 4.68 3.72 -3.30
C THR A 163 5.32 3.41 -1.95
N TRP A 164 4.65 2.65 -1.07
CA TRP A 164 5.26 2.14 0.16
C TRP A 164 6.34 1.08 -0.13
N PHE A 165 6.14 0.25 -1.16
CA PHE A 165 7.15 -0.71 -1.58
C PHE A 165 8.41 -0.02 -2.13
N THR A 166 8.24 1.01 -2.94
CA THR A 166 9.37 1.77 -3.48
C THR A 166 10.05 2.60 -2.39
N SER A 167 9.28 3.27 -1.51
CA SER A 167 9.83 4.04 -0.39
C SER A 167 10.54 3.17 0.66
N ALA A 168 10.16 1.90 0.79
CA ALA A 168 10.86 0.92 1.62
C ALA A 168 12.31 0.63 1.17
N SER A 169 12.69 1.07 -0.04
CA SER A 169 14.09 0.99 -0.53
C SER A 169 14.96 2.17 -0.11
N THR A 170 14.39 3.21 0.49
CA THR A 170 15.07 4.50 0.76
C THR A 170 16.39 4.35 1.53
N PRO A 171 16.52 3.53 2.59
CA PRO A 171 17.81 3.37 3.28
C PRO A 171 18.90 2.81 2.37
N LYS A 172 18.55 1.82 1.52
CA LYS A 172 19.50 1.26 0.55
C LYS A 172 19.88 2.28 -0.50
N LEU A 173 18.90 2.97 -1.07
CA LEU A 173 19.14 4.00 -2.10
C LEU A 173 20.03 5.12 -1.57
N ALA A 174 19.78 5.58 -0.34
CA ALA A 174 20.60 6.63 0.28
C ALA A 174 22.06 6.19 0.41
N VAL A 175 22.31 4.93 0.76
CA VAL A 175 23.67 4.38 0.86
C VAL A 175 24.32 4.23 -0.52
N GLU A 176 23.58 3.76 -1.53
CA GLU A 176 24.11 3.59 -2.90
C GLU A 176 24.52 4.92 -3.56
N LEU A 177 23.90 6.01 -3.16
CA LEU A 177 24.26 7.37 -3.60
C LEU A 177 25.58 7.88 -2.96
N MET A 178 26.09 7.19 -1.92
CA MET A 178 27.33 7.58 -1.25
C MET A 178 28.55 6.98 -1.95
N PRO A 179 29.75 7.61 -1.80
CA PRO A 179 31.01 7.03 -2.27
C PRO A 179 31.18 5.61 -1.73
N GLU A 180 31.63 4.68 -2.57
CA GLU A 180 31.75 3.24 -2.27
C GLU A 180 32.44 2.97 -0.92
N LYS A 181 33.54 3.66 -0.63
CA LYS A 181 34.28 3.54 0.63
C LYS A 181 33.50 3.84 1.91
N LEU A 182 32.29 4.45 1.78
CA LEU A 182 31.42 4.78 2.91
C LEU A 182 30.23 3.83 3.04
N ARG A 183 29.88 3.11 1.99
CA ARG A 183 28.63 2.32 1.94
C ARG A 183 28.52 1.30 3.06
N ASP A 184 29.59 0.53 3.31
CA ASP A 184 29.63 -0.48 4.37
C ASP A 184 29.51 0.11 5.79
N LYS A 185 29.88 1.39 5.95
CA LYS A 185 29.80 2.10 7.24
C LYS A 185 28.42 2.72 7.48
N LEU A 186 27.63 2.92 6.43
CA LEU A 186 26.35 3.63 6.47
C LEU A 186 25.15 2.69 6.54
N PHE A 187 25.35 1.38 6.40
CA PHE A 187 24.27 0.42 6.52
C PHE A 187 24.64 -0.71 7.51
N PRO A 188 23.80 -0.98 8.53
CA PRO A 188 22.55 -0.28 8.87
C PRO A 188 22.77 1.18 9.31
N MET A 189 21.79 2.04 9.02
CA MET A 189 21.79 3.43 9.46
C MET A 189 21.68 3.53 10.98
N ASP A 190 22.08 4.66 11.57
CA ASP A 190 22.01 4.80 13.02
C ASP A 190 20.61 5.17 13.48
N LEU A 191 19.95 6.14 12.84
CA LEU A 191 18.72 6.76 13.33
C LEU A 191 17.61 6.78 12.29
N ARG A 192 16.40 6.43 12.73
CA ARG A 192 15.16 6.53 11.99
C ARG A 192 14.15 7.45 12.68
N PRO A 193 14.11 8.76 12.34
CA PRO A 193 13.07 9.66 12.85
C PRO A 193 11.80 9.56 12.00
N GLN A 194 10.64 9.50 12.65
CA GLN A 194 9.33 9.53 12.00
C GLN A 194 8.21 9.84 12.99
N ALA A 195 7.02 10.19 12.48
CA ALA A 195 5.81 10.23 13.29
C ALA A 195 5.18 8.82 13.44
N HIS A 196 4.29 8.69 14.42
CA HIS A 196 3.71 7.39 14.79
C HIS A 196 2.76 6.80 13.74
N ASP A 197 2.20 7.61 12.85
CA ASP A 197 1.22 7.18 11.84
C ASP A 197 1.80 6.30 10.74
N ILE A 198 3.11 6.35 10.52
CA ILE A 198 3.76 5.52 9.50
C ILE A 198 4.57 4.35 10.07
N ILE A 199 4.39 4.00 11.35
CA ILE A 199 5.00 2.80 11.94
C ILE A 199 4.51 1.54 11.20
N ASN A 200 3.20 1.46 10.92
CA ASN A 200 2.58 0.31 10.26
C ASN A 200 2.92 0.21 8.77
N PHE A 201 3.36 1.31 8.16
CA PHE A 201 3.64 1.41 6.73
C PHE A 201 5.14 1.55 6.48
N TRP A 202 5.67 2.75 6.48
CA TRP A 202 7.04 2.97 6.09
C TRP A 202 8.05 2.25 7.00
N LEU A 203 7.91 2.31 8.33
CA LEU A 203 8.83 1.62 9.23
C LEU A 203 8.76 0.10 9.03
N PHE A 204 7.55 -0.47 9.15
CA PHE A 204 7.36 -1.91 9.04
C PHE A 204 7.80 -2.43 7.67
N TYR A 205 7.34 -1.84 6.58
CA TYR A 205 7.68 -2.31 5.24
C TYR A 205 9.17 -2.16 4.91
N THR A 206 9.84 -1.11 5.38
CA THR A 206 11.29 -0.94 5.21
C THR A 206 12.06 -2.00 6.01
N MET A 207 11.66 -2.24 7.26
CA MET A 207 12.24 -3.29 8.09
C MET A 207 12.02 -4.69 7.47
N ALA A 208 10.78 -5.00 7.09
CA ALA A 208 10.43 -6.27 6.47
C ALA A 208 11.23 -6.51 5.17
N LYS A 209 11.30 -5.51 4.28
CA LYS A 209 12.08 -5.59 3.05
C LYS A 209 13.57 -5.81 3.32
N SER A 210 14.14 -5.11 4.28
CA SER A 210 15.55 -5.30 4.67
C SER A 210 15.81 -6.70 5.23
N GLN A 211 14.93 -7.21 6.09
CA GLN A 211 15.01 -8.56 6.62
C GLN A 211 14.91 -9.63 5.51
N LEU A 212 13.95 -9.47 4.59
CA LEU A 212 13.77 -10.39 3.47
C LEU A 212 14.96 -10.42 2.52
N MET A 213 15.60 -9.27 2.28
CA MET A 213 16.71 -9.15 1.33
C MET A 213 18.10 -9.39 1.93
N LYS A 214 18.32 -8.97 3.19
CA LYS A 214 19.64 -8.94 3.82
C LYS A 214 19.71 -9.63 5.18
N GLY A 215 18.58 -9.99 5.80
CA GLY A 215 18.52 -10.59 7.14
C GLY A 215 18.91 -9.64 8.28
N ILE A 216 18.94 -8.33 8.04
CA ILE A 216 19.31 -7.31 9.05
C ILE A 216 18.34 -6.15 9.08
N ASN A 217 18.25 -5.46 10.23
CA ASN A 217 17.51 -4.23 10.34
C ASN A 217 18.19 -3.09 9.55
N PRO A 218 17.42 -2.18 8.92
CA PRO A 218 17.97 -1.09 8.12
C PRO A 218 18.52 0.08 8.95
N TRP A 219 18.23 0.13 10.25
CA TRP A 219 18.69 1.12 11.23
C TRP A 219 18.78 0.49 12.63
N LYS A 220 19.39 1.23 13.57
CA LYS A 220 19.57 0.79 14.97
C LYS A 220 18.55 1.41 15.90
N ILE A 221 18.25 2.71 15.73
CA ILE A 221 17.44 3.53 16.62
C ILE A 221 16.21 4.05 15.89
N VAL A 222 15.05 3.99 16.53
CA VAL A 222 13.78 4.55 16.04
C VAL A 222 13.33 5.66 16.98
N THR A 223 13.20 6.87 16.44
CA THR A 223 12.66 8.01 17.17
C THR A 223 11.29 8.37 16.62
N VAL A 224 10.27 8.33 17.48
CA VAL A 224 8.88 8.56 17.08
C VAL A 224 8.34 9.84 17.68
N SER A 225 7.97 10.79 16.82
CA SER A 225 7.30 12.03 17.20
C SER A 225 5.78 11.91 17.16
N GLY A 226 5.09 12.87 17.79
CA GLY A 226 3.69 13.16 17.53
C GLY A 226 3.48 13.91 16.23
N TRP A 227 2.23 14.27 15.94
CA TRP A 227 1.89 15.19 14.86
C TRP A 227 1.98 16.63 15.32
N ALA A 228 2.29 17.52 14.37
CA ALA A 228 1.96 18.92 14.53
C ALA A 228 0.44 19.07 14.38
N LEU A 229 -0.21 19.63 15.41
CA LEU A 229 -1.66 19.77 15.47
C LEU A 229 -2.05 21.24 15.23
N ASP A 230 -3.27 21.45 14.71
CA ASP A 230 -3.87 22.77 14.64
C ASP A 230 -4.27 23.27 16.06
N PRO A 231 -4.68 24.55 16.24
CA PRO A 231 -5.10 25.07 17.54
C PRO A 231 -6.29 24.33 18.20
N HIS A 232 -7.00 23.50 17.42
CA HIS A 232 -8.10 22.67 17.91
C HIS A 232 -7.68 21.22 18.18
N GLY A 233 -6.36 20.91 18.18
CA GLY A 233 -5.83 19.58 18.43
C GLY A 233 -6.04 18.57 17.29
N ARG A 234 -6.32 19.04 16.05
CA ARG A 234 -6.54 18.18 14.89
C ARG A 234 -5.29 18.08 14.04
N LYS A 235 -5.07 16.91 13.42
CA LYS A 235 -3.99 16.71 12.44
C LYS A 235 -4.14 17.73 11.29
N MET A 236 -3.08 18.48 11.04
CA MET A 236 -3.04 19.43 9.93
C MET A 236 -2.96 18.72 8.59
N SER A 237 -3.76 19.15 7.61
CA SER A 237 -3.68 18.71 6.22
C SER A 237 -4.09 19.81 5.26
N LYS A 238 -3.46 19.85 4.08
CA LYS A 238 -3.80 20.83 3.03
C LYS A 238 -5.26 20.69 2.57
N SER A 239 -5.77 19.47 2.49
CA SER A 239 -7.16 19.19 2.07
C SER A 239 -8.21 19.69 3.07
N LYS A 240 -7.85 19.84 4.35
CA LYS A 240 -8.73 20.37 5.40
C LYS A 240 -8.57 21.89 5.60
N GLY A 241 -7.61 22.50 4.96
CA GLY A 241 -7.36 23.96 5.08
C GLY A 241 -6.90 24.42 6.48
N ASN A 242 -6.47 23.50 7.34
CA ASN A 242 -6.10 23.79 8.72
C ASN A 242 -4.57 23.78 8.97
N VAL A 243 -3.80 23.99 7.91
CA VAL A 243 -2.33 24.07 8.00
C VAL A 243 -1.94 25.42 8.54
N VAL A 244 -1.11 25.43 9.59
CA VAL A 244 -0.41 26.62 10.09
C VAL A 244 0.99 26.57 9.49
N ALA A 245 1.34 27.58 8.69
CA ALA A 245 2.65 27.63 8.08
C ALA A 245 3.72 27.97 9.13
N PRO A 246 4.91 27.35 9.10
CA PRO A 246 6.00 27.71 10.00
C PRO A 246 6.37 29.19 9.92
N GLN A 247 6.26 29.80 8.73
CA GLN A 247 6.54 31.21 8.50
C GLN A 247 5.65 32.12 9.34
N ASP A 248 4.33 31.83 9.37
CA ASP A 248 3.37 32.60 10.16
C ASP A 248 3.71 32.56 11.66
N MET A 249 4.26 31.43 12.12
CA MET A 249 4.68 31.28 13.52
C MET A 249 5.95 32.08 13.83
N ILE A 250 6.94 32.09 12.90
CA ILE A 250 8.17 32.86 13.03
C ILE A 250 7.88 34.37 13.07
N GLU A 251 6.93 34.82 12.24
CA GLU A 251 6.54 36.23 12.19
C GLU A 251 5.74 36.67 13.41
N LYS A 252 5.04 35.74 14.06
CA LYS A 252 4.21 36.03 15.22
C LYS A 252 4.97 36.02 16.54
N TYR A 253 6.04 35.25 16.67
CA TYR A 253 6.82 35.02 17.88
C TYR A 253 8.31 35.29 17.68
#